data_7f1c3ca1795addb7a44c0d847c1bef66
#
_entry.id   7f1c3ca1795addb7a44c0d847c1bef66
#
_cell.length_a   1.000
_cell.length_b   1.000
_cell.length_c   1.000
_cell.angle_alpha   90.00
_cell.angle_beta   90.00
_cell.angle_gamma   90.00
#
_symmetry.space_group_name_H-M   'P 1'
#
loop_
_entity.id
_entity.type
_entity.pdbx_description
1 polymer ?
#
loop_
_entity_poly.entity_id
_entity_poly.type
_entity_poly.pdbx_seq_one_letter_code
_entity_poly.pdbx_strand_id
1 'polypeptide(L)'
;CSNGSKTMKEVAELVKESKSESLLIGVTILTNLGENDIFEMYKSDLKLEDIVLNLATLARNNGMHGIVCSPQEAKDVKEKLGEKFVTVCPGVRPKFTLNADGKSNDDQTRIMTPADAIKQGVDFLVVGRPITKAVNPSESAKLILEEISEAL
;
A
#
# COMPACT_ATOMS: atom_id res chain seq x y z
N CYS A 1 -11.03 -4.43 2.60
CA CYS A 1 -12.25 -3.58 2.61
C CYS A 1 -13.44 -4.21 1.86
N SER A 2 -13.21 -5.16 0.97
CA SER A 2 -14.25 -5.85 0.19
C SER A 2 -15.31 -6.61 1.02
N ASN A 3 -15.03 -6.89 2.29
CA ASN A 3 -15.98 -7.55 3.20
C ASN A 3 -17.07 -6.60 3.76
N GLY A 4 -17.01 -5.32 3.41
CA GLY A 4 -18.00 -4.32 3.77
C GLY A 4 -17.92 -3.78 5.20
N SER A 5 -18.71 -2.75 5.47
CA SER A 5 -18.68 -1.97 6.71
C SER A 5 -18.98 -2.80 7.96
N LYS A 6 -19.94 -3.72 7.88
CA LYS A 6 -20.35 -4.53 9.03
C LYS A 6 -19.20 -5.35 9.60
N THR A 7 -18.50 -6.10 8.74
CA THR A 7 -17.37 -6.94 9.16
C THR A 7 -16.22 -6.09 9.72
N MET A 8 -15.88 -4.97 9.08
CA MET A 8 -14.82 -4.10 9.57
C MET A 8 -15.15 -3.55 10.96
N LYS A 9 -16.38 -3.11 11.19
CA LYS A 9 -16.84 -2.59 12.48
C LYS A 9 -16.80 -3.65 13.57
N GLU A 10 -17.33 -4.85 13.30
CA GLU A 10 -17.30 -5.98 14.24
C GLU A 10 -15.87 -6.36 14.66
N VAL A 11 -14.94 -6.43 13.69
CA VAL A 11 -13.52 -6.72 13.97
C VAL A 11 -12.88 -5.60 14.80
N ALA A 12 -13.18 -4.33 14.50
CA ALA A 12 -12.66 -3.20 15.25
C ALA A 12 -13.15 -3.21 16.72
N GLU A 13 -14.42 -3.55 16.94
CA GLU A 13 -14.99 -3.70 18.28
C GLU A 13 -14.31 -4.84 19.06
N LEU A 14 -14.13 -6.02 18.45
CA LEU A 14 -13.44 -7.16 19.07
C LEU A 14 -11.99 -6.84 19.47
N VAL A 15 -11.23 -6.15 18.60
CA VAL A 15 -9.86 -5.75 18.91
C VAL A 15 -9.82 -4.77 20.07
N LYS A 16 -10.76 -3.82 20.10
CA LYS A 16 -10.88 -2.87 21.20
C LYS A 16 -11.24 -3.57 22.53
N GLU A 17 -12.18 -4.50 22.52
CA GLU A 17 -12.58 -5.28 23.71
C GLU A 17 -11.45 -6.17 24.24
N SER A 18 -10.65 -6.75 23.35
CA SER A 18 -9.48 -7.57 23.70
C SER A 18 -8.33 -6.78 24.29
N LYS A 19 -8.38 -5.44 24.28
CA LYS A 19 -7.30 -4.52 24.66
C LYS A 19 -5.99 -4.81 23.90
N SER A 20 -6.09 -5.31 22.68
CA SER A 20 -4.94 -5.55 21.82
C SER A 20 -4.37 -4.24 21.30
N GLU A 21 -3.04 -4.14 21.26
CA GLU A 21 -2.31 -3.03 20.62
C GLU A 21 -2.16 -3.22 19.10
N SER A 22 -2.75 -4.27 18.53
CA SER A 22 -2.65 -4.56 17.11
C SER A 22 -3.35 -3.50 16.26
N LEU A 23 -2.70 -3.09 15.19
CA LEU A 23 -3.30 -2.21 14.19
C LEU A 23 -4.14 -3.04 13.21
N LEU A 24 -5.36 -2.60 12.96
CA LEU A 24 -6.24 -3.17 11.95
C LEU A 24 -6.02 -2.46 10.61
N ILE A 25 -5.54 -3.20 9.63
CA ILE A 25 -5.22 -2.69 8.30
C ILE A 25 -6.15 -3.31 7.27
N GLY A 26 -6.92 -2.46 6.58
CA GLY A 26 -7.86 -2.88 5.55
C GLY A 26 -7.20 -2.94 4.17
N VAL A 27 -7.34 -4.04 3.44
CA VAL A 27 -6.81 -4.12 2.06
C VAL A 27 -7.79 -3.43 1.11
N THR A 28 -7.31 -2.50 0.30
CA THR A 28 -8.06 -1.81 -0.75
C THR A 28 -7.99 -2.58 -2.09
N ILE A 29 -7.36 -2.02 -3.09
CA ILE A 29 -7.14 -2.65 -4.40
C ILE A 29 -5.70 -3.17 -4.47
N LEU A 30 -5.53 -4.41 -4.96
CA LEU A 30 -4.20 -5.02 -5.10
C LEU A 30 -3.35 -4.27 -6.14
N THR A 31 -2.07 -4.11 -5.86
CA THR A 31 -1.14 -3.29 -6.68
C THR A 31 -0.77 -3.89 -8.04
N ASN A 32 -1.14 -5.13 -8.30
CA ASN A 32 -1.02 -5.75 -9.62
C ASN A 32 -2.23 -5.48 -10.52
N LEU A 33 -3.32 -4.90 -10.00
CA LEU A 33 -4.52 -4.53 -10.75
C LEU A 33 -4.38 -3.10 -11.28
N GLY A 34 -4.73 -2.91 -12.55
CA GLY A 34 -4.84 -1.61 -13.20
C GLY A 34 -6.29 -1.21 -13.50
N GLU A 35 -6.49 -0.08 -14.17
CA GLU A 35 -7.84 0.43 -14.50
C GLU A 35 -8.66 -0.54 -15.37
N ASN A 36 -8.01 -1.21 -16.33
CA ASN A 36 -8.68 -2.19 -17.18
C ASN A 36 -9.23 -3.37 -16.36
N ASP A 37 -8.48 -3.86 -15.37
CA ASP A 37 -8.93 -4.93 -14.49
C ASP A 37 -10.13 -4.47 -13.66
N ILE A 38 -10.10 -3.25 -13.15
CA ILE A 38 -11.21 -2.65 -12.40
C ILE A 38 -12.45 -2.52 -13.25
N PHE A 39 -12.32 -2.03 -14.48
CA PHE A 39 -13.45 -1.95 -15.41
C PHE A 39 -14.01 -3.35 -15.73
N GLU A 40 -13.15 -4.34 -15.95
CA GLU A 40 -13.60 -5.72 -16.23
C GLU A 40 -14.35 -6.33 -15.06
N MET A 41 -13.83 -6.14 -13.83
CA MET A 41 -14.40 -6.72 -12.60
C MET A 41 -15.69 -6.04 -12.15
N TYR A 42 -15.75 -4.72 -12.21
CA TYR A 42 -16.83 -3.93 -11.61
C TYR A 42 -17.75 -3.25 -12.63
N LYS A 43 -17.41 -3.28 -13.94
CA LYS A 43 -18.14 -2.58 -15.02
C LYS A 43 -18.36 -1.09 -14.69
N SER A 44 -17.35 -0.46 -14.10
CA SER A 44 -17.39 0.91 -13.62
C SER A 44 -16.30 1.74 -14.30
N ASP A 45 -16.64 2.94 -14.72
CA ASP A 45 -15.72 3.94 -15.28
C ASP A 45 -15.04 4.80 -14.18
N LEU A 46 -15.19 4.42 -12.91
CA LEU A 46 -14.52 5.11 -11.80
C LEU A 46 -13.02 4.90 -11.91
N LYS A 47 -12.26 5.96 -11.70
CA LYS A 47 -10.81 5.89 -11.62
C LYS A 47 -10.40 5.02 -10.43
N LEU A 48 -9.34 4.25 -10.61
CA LEU A 48 -8.81 3.36 -9.59
C LEU A 48 -8.48 4.12 -8.30
N GLU A 49 -7.91 5.32 -8.42
CA GLU A 49 -7.59 6.20 -7.29
C GLU A 49 -8.83 6.57 -6.46
N ASP A 50 -9.95 6.90 -7.12
CA ASP A 50 -11.22 7.21 -6.45
C ASP A 50 -11.78 5.99 -5.70
N ILE A 51 -11.65 4.80 -6.30
CA ILE A 51 -12.08 3.55 -5.65
C ILE A 51 -11.22 3.28 -4.39
N VAL A 52 -9.90 3.41 -4.49
CA VAL A 52 -8.99 3.23 -3.35
C VAL A 52 -9.33 4.22 -2.24
N LEU A 53 -9.54 5.48 -2.58
CA LEU A 53 -9.85 6.53 -1.62
C LEU A 53 -11.22 6.35 -0.95
N ASN A 54 -12.22 5.84 -1.70
CA ASN A 54 -13.51 5.46 -1.15
C ASN A 54 -13.40 4.27 -0.18
N LEU A 55 -12.64 3.24 -0.54
CA LEU A 55 -12.38 2.09 0.33
C LEU A 55 -11.60 2.47 1.59
N ALA A 56 -10.62 3.37 1.47
CA ALA A 56 -9.86 3.92 2.59
C ALA A 56 -10.76 4.70 3.56
N THR A 57 -11.65 5.54 3.01
CA THR A 57 -12.64 6.29 3.78
C THR A 57 -13.60 5.34 4.50
N LEU A 58 -14.07 4.30 3.80
CA LEU A 58 -14.92 3.27 4.38
C LEU A 58 -14.21 2.54 5.53
N ALA A 59 -12.95 2.16 5.35
CA ALA A 59 -12.15 1.50 6.37
C ALA A 59 -11.99 2.38 7.62
N ARG A 60 -11.61 3.65 7.45
CA ARG A 60 -11.48 4.59 8.55
C ARG A 60 -12.78 4.78 9.34
N ASN A 61 -13.91 4.98 8.63
CA ASN A 61 -15.21 5.19 9.24
C ASN A 61 -15.72 3.96 10.03
N ASN A 62 -15.13 2.80 9.80
CA ASN A 62 -15.47 1.55 10.49
C ASN A 62 -14.37 1.07 11.46
N GLY A 63 -13.50 1.99 11.92
CA GLY A 63 -12.56 1.72 13.01
C GLY A 63 -11.26 1.03 12.61
N MET A 64 -10.94 0.97 11.30
CA MET A 64 -9.62 0.51 10.86
C MET A 64 -8.57 1.58 11.14
N HIS A 65 -7.35 1.15 11.47
CA HIS A 65 -6.23 2.03 11.78
C HIS A 65 -5.45 2.48 10.53
N GLY A 66 -5.61 1.75 9.43
CA GLY A 66 -4.95 2.03 8.17
C GLY A 66 -5.38 1.11 7.04
N ILE A 67 -4.68 1.22 5.93
CA ILE A 67 -4.94 0.43 4.73
C ILE A 67 -3.67 -0.12 4.08
N VAL A 68 -3.85 -1.17 3.28
CA VAL A 68 -2.89 -1.55 2.23
C VAL A 68 -3.33 -0.87 0.94
N CYS A 69 -2.43 -0.10 0.32
CA CYS A 69 -2.64 0.59 -0.96
C CYS A 69 -1.33 0.67 -1.75
N SER A 70 -1.36 1.15 -2.99
CA SER A 70 -0.13 1.48 -3.71
C SER A 70 0.53 2.72 -3.11
N PRO A 71 1.88 2.85 -3.18
CA PRO A 71 2.54 4.10 -2.81
C PRO A 71 2.03 5.31 -3.60
N GLN A 72 1.48 5.11 -4.79
CA GLN A 72 0.94 6.18 -5.63
C GLN A 72 -0.27 6.89 -5.00
N GLU A 73 -1.06 6.18 -4.20
CA GLU A 73 -2.24 6.73 -3.53
C GLU A 73 -1.97 7.26 -2.11
N ALA A 74 -0.77 7.00 -1.56
CA ALA A 74 -0.47 7.28 -0.14
C ALA A 74 -0.66 8.76 0.22
N LYS A 75 -0.19 9.67 -0.63
CA LYS A 75 -0.33 11.10 -0.42
C LYS A 75 -1.79 11.54 -0.32
N ASP A 76 -2.63 11.15 -1.29
CA ASP A 76 -4.06 11.51 -1.30
C ASP A 76 -4.80 10.92 -0.10
N VAL A 77 -4.43 9.70 0.32
CA VAL A 77 -4.95 9.07 1.53
C VAL A 77 -4.58 9.88 2.76
N LYS A 78 -3.31 10.31 2.91
CA LYS A 78 -2.86 11.14 4.02
C LYS A 78 -3.57 12.50 4.04
N GLU A 79 -3.65 13.17 2.90
CA GLU A 79 -4.32 14.47 2.78
C GLU A 79 -5.81 14.38 3.17
N LYS A 80 -6.51 13.34 2.73
CA LYS A 80 -7.95 13.19 2.98
C LYS A 80 -8.27 12.62 4.36
N LEU A 81 -7.49 11.67 4.85
CA LEU A 81 -7.81 10.92 6.06
C LEU A 81 -6.89 11.26 7.25
N GLY A 82 -5.88 12.10 7.05
CA GLY A 82 -4.94 12.59 8.06
C GLY A 82 -3.71 11.70 8.23
N GLU A 83 -2.63 12.32 8.70
CA GLU A 83 -1.28 11.73 8.84
C GLU A 83 -1.24 10.46 9.69
N LYS A 84 -2.14 10.33 10.67
CA LYS A 84 -2.18 9.18 11.57
C LYS A 84 -2.85 7.93 10.97
N PHE A 85 -3.50 8.06 9.81
CA PHE A 85 -4.10 6.90 9.15
C PHE A 85 -3.02 6.13 8.40
N VAL A 86 -2.71 4.92 8.88
CA VAL A 86 -1.53 4.15 8.47
C VAL A 86 -1.64 3.66 7.03
N THR A 87 -0.57 3.80 6.27
CA THR A 87 -0.42 3.26 4.92
C THR A 87 0.63 2.15 4.88
N VAL A 88 0.24 0.96 4.40
CA VAL A 88 1.11 -0.20 4.20
C VAL A 88 1.17 -0.47 2.70
N CYS A 89 2.32 -0.22 2.09
CA CYS A 89 2.43 -0.15 0.64
C CYS A 89 3.33 -1.24 0.04
N PRO A 90 2.75 -2.27 -0.59
CA PRO A 90 3.46 -3.15 -1.52
C PRO A 90 3.70 -2.45 -2.87
N GLY A 91 4.32 -3.17 -3.83
CA GLY A 91 4.66 -2.57 -5.13
C GLY A 91 5.94 -1.74 -5.10
N VAL A 92 6.71 -1.83 -4.02
CA VAL A 92 7.99 -1.12 -3.90
C VAL A 92 9.09 -1.82 -4.70
N ARG A 93 9.77 -1.04 -5.56
CA ARG A 93 10.87 -1.52 -6.41
C ARG A 93 12.08 -0.61 -6.27
N PRO A 94 13.13 -1.07 -5.56
CA PRO A 94 14.38 -0.33 -5.44
C PRO A 94 15.01 -0.01 -6.80
N LYS A 95 15.69 1.11 -6.92
CA LYS A 95 16.31 1.57 -8.19
C LYS A 95 17.15 0.51 -8.86
N PHE A 96 17.92 -0.27 -8.08
CA PHE A 96 18.81 -1.32 -8.62
C PHE A 96 18.04 -2.53 -9.21
N THR A 97 16.73 -2.62 -9.04
CA THR A 97 15.87 -3.68 -9.62
C THR A 97 15.07 -3.22 -10.84
N LEU A 98 15.18 -1.96 -11.21
CA LEU A 98 14.47 -1.39 -12.35
C LEU A 98 15.33 -1.44 -13.61
N ASN A 99 14.67 -1.59 -14.76
CA ASN A 99 15.31 -1.46 -16.07
C ASN A 99 15.69 0.01 -16.36
N ALA A 100 16.38 0.25 -17.46
CA ALA A 100 16.77 1.59 -17.89
C ALA A 100 15.56 2.52 -18.16
N ASP A 101 14.39 1.97 -18.45
CA ASP A 101 13.13 2.68 -18.63
C ASP A 101 12.31 2.82 -17.32
N GLY A 102 12.89 2.46 -16.19
CA GLY A 102 12.24 2.55 -14.87
C GLY A 102 11.15 1.52 -14.60
N LYS A 103 11.06 0.47 -15.41
CA LYS A 103 10.05 -0.58 -15.25
C LYS A 103 10.58 -1.80 -14.52
N SER A 104 9.68 -2.51 -13.85
CA SER A 104 9.95 -3.82 -13.27
C SER A 104 9.63 -4.94 -14.29
N ASN A 105 10.38 -6.03 -14.22
CA ASN A 105 10.15 -7.23 -15.05
C ASN A 105 9.12 -8.20 -14.44
N ASP A 106 8.28 -7.74 -13.51
CA ASP A 106 7.30 -8.59 -12.84
C ASP A 106 5.85 -8.10 -13.03
N ASP A 107 4.89 -8.76 -12.37
CA ASP A 107 3.46 -8.52 -12.48
C ASP A 107 2.95 -7.24 -11.81
N GLN A 108 3.82 -6.46 -11.16
CA GLN A 108 3.39 -5.22 -10.51
C GLN A 108 3.27 -4.09 -11.52
N THR A 109 2.09 -3.49 -11.62
CA THR A 109 1.79 -2.40 -12.55
C THR A 109 1.94 -1.03 -11.91
N ARG A 110 1.68 -0.93 -10.59
CA ARG A 110 1.73 0.31 -9.81
C ARG A 110 2.91 0.27 -8.85
N ILE A 111 4.11 0.56 -9.39
CA ILE A 111 5.36 0.51 -8.65
C ILE A 111 5.90 1.91 -8.31
N MET A 112 6.70 1.97 -7.26
CA MET A 112 7.45 3.17 -6.85
C MET A 112 8.76 2.76 -6.16
N THR A 113 9.78 3.63 -6.24
CA THR A 113 11.02 3.40 -5.50
C THR A 113 10.83 3.58 -4.00
N PRO A 114 11.64 2.96 -3.13
CA PRO A 114 11.61 3.20 -1.68
C PRO A 114 11.68 4.68 -1.32
N ALA A 115 12.63 5.41 -1.90
CA ALA A 115 12.83 6.84 -1.66
C ALA A 115 11.59 7.67 -2.02
N ASP A 116 11.00 7.41 -3.19
CA ASP A 116 9.84 8.17 -3.63
C ASP A 116 8.59 7.81 -2.81
N ALA A 117 8.45 6.55 -2.40
CA ALA A 117 7.35 6.12 -1.54
C ALA A 117 7.39 6.83 -0.16
N ILE A 118 8.57 6.98 0.44
CA ILE A 118 8.75 7.75 1.69
C ILE A 118 8.33 9.21 1.49
N LYS A 119 8.72 9.85 0.38
CA LYS A 119 8.32 11.22 0.05
C LYS A 119 6.80 11.38 -0.16
N GLN A 120 6.09 10.30 -0.52
CA GLN A 120 4.62 10.27 -0.59
C GLN A 120 3.95 10.07 0.78
N GLY A 121 4.70 9.96 1.87
CA GLY A 121 4.19 9.77 3.22
C GLY A 121 3.78 8.34 3.55
N VAL A 122 4.36 7.34 2.87
CA VAL A 122 4.13 5.93 3.19
C VAL A 122 4.74 5.60 4.55
N ASP A 123 3.96 4.97 5.45
CA ASP A 123 4.46 4.56 6.78
C ASP A 123 5.22 3.24 6.75
N PHE A 124 4.71 2.25 6.00
CA PHE A 124 5.31 0.91 5.92
C PHE A 124 5.48 0.46 4.47
N LEU A 125 6.72 0.18 4.09
CA LEU A 125 7.05 -0.40 2.79
C LEU A 125 7.04 -1.93 2.88
N VAL A 126 6.33 -2.59 1.95
CA VAL A 126 6.35 -4.05 1.84
C VAL A 126 7.22 -4.43 0.63
N VAL A 127 8.40 -4.98 0.92
CA VAL A 127 9.38 -5.37 -0.10
C VAL A 127 9.55 -6.89 -0.08
N GLY A 128 9.08 -7.56 -1.12
CA GLY A 128 9.16 -9.02 -1.28
C GLY A 128 10.30 -9.44 -2.21
N ARG A 129 9.99 -9.65 -3.48
CA ARG A 129 10.89 -10.21 -4.50
C ARG A 129 12.25 -9.52 -4.64
N PRO A 130 12.39 -8.20 -4.52
CA PRO A 130 13.70 -7.54 -4.51
C PRO A 130 14.66 -8.10 -3.46
N ILE A 131 14.15 -8.58 -2.34
CA ILE A 131 14.95 -9.22 -1.28
C ILE A 131 14.97 -10.74 -1.48
N THR A 132 13.81 -11.37 -1.59
CA THR A 132 13.69 -12.85 -1.53
C THR A 132 14.24 -13.57 -2.77
N LYS A 133 14.35 -12.88 -3.91
CA LYS A 133 14.93 -13.40 -5.16
C LYS A 133 16.34 -12.86 -5.45
N ALA A 134 16.89 -12.02 -4.57
CA ALA A 134 18.24 -11.51 -4.71
C ALA A 134 19.28 -12.64 -4.49
N VAL A 135 20.41 -12.56 -5.18
CA VAL A 135 21.57 -13.45 -4.94
C VAL A 135 22.07 -13.32 -3.50
N ASN A 136 22.06 -12.11 -2.96
CA ASN A 136 22.34 -11.80 -1.57
C ASN A 136 21.18 -11.00 -0.95
N PRO A 137 20.21 -11.65 -0.28
CA PRO A 137 19.07 -10.99 0.32
C PRO A 137 19.43 -9.95 1.39
N SER A 138 20.47 -10.22 2.18
CA SER A 138 20.93 -9.29 3.23
C SER A 138 21.49 -8.00 2.64
N GLU A 139 22.29 -8.10 1.59
CA GLU A 139 22.83 -6.93 0.87
C GLU A 139 21.73 -6.12 0.20
N SER A 140 20.79 -6.82 -0.45
CA SER A 140 19.63 -6.16 -1.05
C SER A 140 18.81 -5.37 -0.02
N ALA A 141 18.59 -5.95 1.16
CA ALA A 141 17.88 -5.26 2.24
C ALA A 141 18.64 -4.00 2.73
N LYS A 142 19.98 -4.07 2.82
CA LYS A 142 20.81 -2.90 3.19
C LYS A 142 20.70 -1.78 2.16
N LEU A 143 20.83 -2.09 0.88
CA LEU A 143 20.70 -1.10 -0.20
C LEU A 143 19.33 -0.41 -0.19
N ILE A 144 18.25 -1.15 0.15
CA ILE A 144 16.92 -0.57 0.31
C ILE A 144 16.87 0.39 1.49
N LEU A 145 17.48 0.04 2.63
CA LEU A 145 17.54 0.91 3.80
C LEU A 145 18.38 2.18 3.53
N GLU A 146 19.45 2.06 2.77
CA GLU A 146 20.26 3.20 2.32
C GLU A 146 19.43 4.13 1.44
N GLU A 147 18.69 3.60 0.45
CA GLU A 147 17.80 4.38 -0.41
C GLU A 147 16.69 5.09 0.39
N ILE A 148 16.15 4.47 1.44
CA ILE A 148 15.18 5.08 2.35
C ILE A 148 15.83 6.23 3.14
N SER A 149 17.04 6.00 3.68
CA SER A 149 17.76 7.00 4.49
C SER A 149 18.10 8.26 3.71
N GLU A 150 18.37 8.16 2.42
CA GLU A 150 18.62 9.30 1.53
C GLU A 150 17.38 10.17 1.29
N ALA A 151 16.18 9.65 1.60
CA ALA A 151 14.91 10.33 1.36
C ALA A 151 14.32 11.01 2.60
N LEU A 152 14.84 10.68 3.79
CA LEU A 152 14.44 11.24 5.09
C LEU A 152 15.19 12.53 5.41
#